data_916cf5d9dbdc19d670927de3bc188669
#
_entry.id   916cf5d9dbdc19d670927de3bc188669
#
_cell.length_a   1.000
_cell.length_b   1.000
_cell.length_c   1.000
_cell.angle_alpha   90.00
_cell.angle_beta   90.00
_cell.angle_gamma   90.00
#
_symmetry.space_group_name_H-M   'P 1'
#
loop_
_entity.id
_entity.type
_entity.pdbx_description
1 polymer ?
#
loop_
_entity_poly.entity_id
_entity_poly.type
_entity_poly.pdbx_seq_one_letter_code
_entity_poly.pdbx_strand_id
1 'polypeptide(L)'
;MKKSNAIKYSSLLIVLGLAVILAGCAAPSPVETPTAGETVQPAGGDQPTAAADPTPTAEPADRGEPTDPAAPTAPVTPPEPEAPEDVTSLPDPSGYTWAGVVEGLNSPVGLTTAGDGSGWLYVIEQPGRIRIIENGQLVESPFLDIRDRVGDQGSEQGLLGLAFHPDFQENGFFFVNYTDLNGDTVVARYQVSEDPDQADQDSETVVLTLSQPYKNHNGGQVSFGPDGYLWIGTGDGGSAGDPQDNAQNLDVLLGKLLRIDVDQLPYSIPEENPFGDEIWAYGLRNPWRFNHDPATGELYIADVGQNQWEEVNYLPADAEPGANFGWNYREGAHPFEGTPPADAELIDPVAEYSHPTGCSVSGGAVYRGSMPAWQGVYLYADYCSGLVWGLVQDADGNWQSEVLFRTDRRIPAVSQDENGEVYLLDIRGEVLRLEEN
;
A
#
# COMPACT_ATOMS: atom_id res chain seq x y z
N MET A 1 -37.79 45.48 -38.81
CA MET A 1 -37.80 44.39 -39.78
C MET A 1 -36.49 43.64 -39.61
N LYS A 2 -36.46 42.54 -38.83
CA LYS A 2 -35.40 41.56 -38.83
C LYS A 2 -36.06 40.19 -38.69
N LYS A 3 -35.86 39.36 -39.69
CA LYS A 3 -36.45 38.00 -39.81
C LYS A 3 -35.72 37.03 -38.90
N SER A 4 -36.47 36.30 -38.09
CA SER A 4 -36.02 35.19 -37.28
C SER A 4 -36.06 33.91 -38.18
N ASN A 5 -34.92 33.21 -38.25
CA ASN A 5 -34.83 31.88 -38.87
C ASN A 5 -34.92 30.81 -37.76
N ALA A 6 -36.02 30.07 -37.73
CA ALA A 6 -36.20 28.90 -36.90
C ALA A 6 -35.71 27.66 -37.68
N ILE A 7 -34.76 26.92 -37.09
CA ILE A 7 -34.27 25.64 -37.56
C ILE A 7 -35.15 24.55 -36.98
N LYS A 8 -35.82 23.76 -37.87
CA LYS A 8 -36.61 22.61 -37.51
C LYS A 8 -35.72 21.38 -37.45
N TYR A 9 -35.67 20.72 -36.30
CA TYR A 9 -35.09 19.38 -36.15
C TYR A 9 -36.17 18.33 -36.46
N SER A 10 -35.92 17.49 -37.49
CA SER A 10 -36.71 16.29 -37.80
C SER A 10 -36.20 15.13 -36.99
N SER A 11 -37.04 14.56 -36.14
CA SER A 11 -36.78 13.32 -35.40
C SER A 11 -36.99 12.11 -36.35
N LEU A 12 -35.94 11.34 -36.57
CA LEU A 12 -36.01 10.06 -37.27
C LEU A 12 -36.07 8.94 -36.23
N LEU A 13 -37.24 8.30 -36.11
CA LEU A 13 -37.42 7.09 -35.30
C LEU A 13 -36.94 5.89 -36.15
N ILE A 14 -35.90 5.20 -35.65
CA ILE A 14 -35.52 3.88 -36.18
C ILE A 14 -36.08 2.83 -35.21
N VAL A 15 -37.03 2.05 -35.70
CA VAL A 15 -37.56 0.85 -35.02
C VAL A 15 -36.67 -0.31 -35.44
N LEU A 16 -35.91 -0.87 -34.44
CA LEU A 16 -35.16 -2.13 -34.66
C LEU A 16 -35.98 -3.28 -34.05
N GLY A 17 -36.33 -4.22 -34.90
CA GLY A 17 -37.08 -5.41 -34.55
C GLY A 17 -36.23 -6.41 -33.77
N LEU A 18 -36.78 -6.92 -32.66
CA LEU A 18 -36.21 -7.94 -31.81
C LEU A 18 -36.51 -9.32 -32.39
N ALA A 19 -35.50 -10.06 -32.86
CA ALA A 19 -35.61 -11.48 -33.25
C ALA A 19 -35.18 -12.32 -32.00
N VAL A 20 -36.14 -13.00 -31.39
CA VAL A 20 -35.92 -13.97 -30.35
C VAL A 20 -35.47 -15.30 -30.93
N ILE A 21 -34.25 -15.74 -30.68
CA ILE A 21 -33.79 -17.09 -30.96
C ILE A 21 -33.81 -17.89 -29.67
N LEU A 22 -34.74 -18.83 -29.60
CA LEU A 22 -34.80 -19.86 -28.55
C LEU A 22 -33.74 -20.93 -28.83
N ALA A 23 -32.67 -20.97 -28.02
CA ALA A 23 -31.75 -22.09 -27.97
C ALA A 23 -32.01 -22.90 -26.68
N GLY A 24 -32.23 -24.19 -26.85
CA GLY A 24 -32.68 -25.09 -25.82
C GLY A 24 -31.59 -25.41 -24.79
N CYS A 25 -32.04 -25.54 -23.55
CA CYS A 25 -31.28 -26.03 -22.42
C CYS A 25 -30.98 -27.53 -22.57
N ALA A 26 -29.69 -27.91 -22.64
CA ALA A 26 -29.23 -29.26 -22.33
C ALA A 26 -28.63 -29.25 -20.91
N ALA A 27 -29.18 -30.08 -20.04
CA ALA A 27 -28.71 -30.27 -18.66
C ALA A 27 -27.38 -31.07 -18.65
N PRO A 28 -26.43 -30.75 -17.77
CA PRO A 28 -25.24 -31.57 -17.57
C PRO A 28 -25.57 -32.80 -16.70
N SER A 29 -25.00 -33.94 -17.07
CA SER A 29 -25.05 -35.21 -16.36
C SER A 29 -24.28 -35.16 -15.03
N PRO A 30 -24.67 -35.93 -13.99
CA PRO A 30 -24.02 -35.92 -12.70
C PRO A 30 -22.63 -36.61 -12.74
N VAL A 31 -21.65 -35.95 -12.10
CA VAL A 31 -20.32 -36.50 -11.83
C VAL A 31 -20.40 -37.47 -10.65
N GLU A 32 -19.96 -38.72 -10.86
CA GLU A 32 -19.86 -39.75 -9.82
C GLU A 32 -18.76 -39.42 -8.80
N THR A 33 -19.12 -39.46 -7.52
CA THR A 33 -18.22 -39.38 -6.35
C THR A 33 -17.44 -40.71 -6.21
N PRO A 34 -16.12 -40.71 -6.02
CA PRO A 34 -15.41 -41.92 -5.65
C PRO A 34 -15.62 -42.26 -4.16
N THR A 35 -15.98 -43.49 -3.93
CA THR A 35 -16.16 -44.15 -2.63
C THR A 35 -14.85 -44.29 -1.87
N ALA A 36 -14.90 -44.03 -0.57
CA ALA A 36 -13.83 -44.23 0.39
C ALA A 36 -13.40 -45.71 0.44
N GLY A 37 -12.10 -45.96 0.36
CA GLY A 37 -11.45 -47.24 0.51
C GLY A 37 -10.40 -47.26 1.60
N GLU A 38 -10.65 -48.09 2.59
CA GLU A 38 -9.76 -48.84 3.49
C GLU A 38 -8.68 -48.10 4.31
N THR A 39 -8.94 -48.08 5.60
CA THR A 39 -7.99 -47.94 6.70
C THR A 39 -6.98 -49.07 6.75
N VAL A 40 -5.69 -48.76 6.64
CA VAL A 40 -4.60 -49.64 6.98
C VAL A 40 -4.01 -49.24 8.32
N GLN A 41 -4.08 -50.11 9.30
CA GLN A 41 -3.49 -49.99 10.62
C GLN A 41 -2.00 -50.36 10.54
N PRO A 42 -1.05 -49.58 11.08
CA PRO A 42 0.33 -50.04 11.25
C PRO A 42 0.48 -50.83 12.56
N ALA A 43 1.14 -51.97 12.41
CA ALA A 43 1.55 -52.86 13.47
C ALA A 43 2.59 -52.25 14.39
N GLY A 44 2.54 -52.65 15.68
CA GLY A 44 3.43 -52.20 16.72
C GLY A 44 4.89 -52.70 16.55
N GLY A 45 5.81 -51.99 17.12
CA GLY A 45 7.23 -52.32 17.20
C GLY A 45 7.94 -51.50 18.26
N ASP A 46 8.17 -52.18 19.37
CA ASP A 46 9.28 -52.13 20.34
C ASP A 46 9.71 -50.81 21.01
N GLN A 47 9.45 -50.81 22.31
CA GLN A 47 10.07 -49.97 23.32
C GLN A 47 11.53 -50.37 23.56
N PRO A 48 12.50 -49.48 23.66
CA PRO A 48 13.79 -49.80 24.26
C PRO A 48 13.76 -49.58 25.77
N THR A 49 14.29 -50.56 26.47
CA THR A 49 14.51 -50.69 27.90
C THR A 49 15.42 -49.60 28.47
N ALA A 50 15.08 -49.21 29.71
CA ALA A 50 15.85 -48.34 30.57
C ALA A 50 17.26 -48.88 30.86
N ALA A 51 18.27 -48.03 30.75
CA ALA A 51 19.63 -48.29 31.25
C ALA A 51 19.85 -47.59 32.61
N ALA A 52 20.52 -48.31 33.46
CA ALA A 52 20.73 -48.07 34.88
C ALA A 52 21.63 -46.86 35.21
N ASP A 53 21.36 -46.24 36.36
CA ASP A 53 22.15 -45.28 37.08
C ASP A 53 23.57 -45.77 37.45
N PRO A 54 24.63 -45.00 37.30
CA PRO A 54 25.90 -45.26 37.96
C PRO A 54 26.03 -44.53 39.28
N THR A 55 26.46 -45.26 40.27
CA THR A 55 26.80 -44.92 41.66
C THR A 55 27.86 -43.80 41.79
N PRO A 56 27.81 -42.97 42.83
CA PRO A 56 28.76 -41.88 43.04
C PRO A 56 30.10 -42.34 43.53
N THR A 57 31.20 -41.89 42.95
CA THR A 57 32.56 -42.09 43.37
C THR A 57 33.13 -40.82 44.01
N ALA A 58 33.88 -41.01 45.11
CA ALA A 58 34.40 -40.05 46.07
C ALA A 58 35.14 -38.84 45.53
N GLU A 59 35.01 -37.74 46.26
CA GLU A 59 35.87 -36.53 46.27
C GLU A 59 37.37 -36.80 46.41
N PRO A 60 38.22 -36.03 45.71
CA PRO A 60 39.54 -35.74 46.25
C PRO A 60 39.72 -34.25 46.53
N ALA A 61 40.48 -33.99 47.59
CA ALA A 61 40.78 -32.79 48.31
C ALA A 61 41.28 -31.61 47.50
N ASP A 62 40.83 -30.46 47.97
CA ASP A 62 41.44 -29.11 48.07
C ASP A 62 42.82 -28.94 47.38
N ARG A 63 42.84 -28.12 46.31
CA ARG A 63 44.02 -27.39 45.82
C ARG A 63 43.58 -25.98 45.43
N GLY A 64 44.26 -25.04 46.09
CA GLY A 64 44.09 -23.61 46.06
C GLY A 64 43.72 -23.01 44.69
N GLU A 65 42.84 -22.05 44.77
CA GLU A 65 42.40 -21.18 43.68
C GLU A 65 43.59 -20.45 42.98
N PRO A 66 43.70 -20.51 41.66
CA PRO A 66 44.44 -19.53 40.91
C PRO A 66 43.55 -18.30 40.73
N THR A 67 44.03 -17.14 41.11
CA THR A 67 43.42 -15.84 40.84
C THR A 67 43.21 -15.66 39.35
N ASP A 68 41.95 -15.58 38.95
CA ASP A 68 41.53 -15.28 37.57
C ASP A 68 42.04 -13.90 37.13
N PRO A 69 42.68 -13.75 35.97
CA PRO A 69 42.98 -12.44 35.40
C PRO A 69 41.63 -11.76 35.05
N ALA A 70 41.51 -10.48 35.43
CA ALA A 70 40.35 -9.63 35.19
C ALA A 70 39.86 -9.80 33.73
N ALA A 71 38.55 -10.14 33.61
CA ALA A 71 37.88 -10.24 32.31
C ALA A 71 38.06 -8.93 31.53
N PRO A 72 38.35 -8.97 30.22
CA PRO A 72 38.42 -7.77 29.41
C PRO A 72 37.05 -7.06 29.48
N THR A 73 37.08 -5.79 29.85
CA THR A 73 35.91 -4.90 29.76
C THR A 73 35.40 -4.93 28.30
N ALA A 74 34.12 -5.32 28.14
CA ALA A 74 33.44 -5.26 26.85
C ALA A 74 33.61 -3.85 26.24
N PRO A 75 33.77 -3.73 24.91
CA PRO A 75 33.77 -2.43 24.26
C PRO A 75 32.48 -1.70 24.59
N VAL A 76 32.57 -0.49 25.10
CA VAL A 76 31.41 0.40 25.25
C VAL A 76 31.04 0.81 23.84
N THR A 77 29.94 0.26 23.29
CA THR A 77 29.33 0.74 22.07
C THR A 77 28.95 2.21 22.33
N PRO A 78 29.33 3.17 21.46
CA PRO A 78 28.82 4.53 21.57
C PRO A 78 27.27 4.46 21.56
N PRO A 79 26.58 5.33 22.31
CA PRO A 79 25.14 5.42 22.18
C PRO A 79 24.80 5.69 20.71
N GLU A 80 23.82 4.95 20.20
CA GLU A 80 23.20 5.20 18.91
C GLU A 80 22.68 6.64 18.93
N PRO A 81 22.91 7.44 17.86
CA PRO A 81 22.38 8.80 17.83
C PRO A 81 20.86 8.74 18.04
N GLU A 82 20.38 9.49 19.05
CA GLU A 82 18.94 9.62 19.29
C GLU A 82 18.29 10.12 17.99
N ALA A 83 17.19 9.45 17.57
CA ALA A 83 16.39 9.93 16.46
C ALA A 83 15.92 11.36 16.76
N PRO A 84 15.88 12.25 15.76
CA PRO A 84 15.39 13.61 15.96
C PRO A 84 13.97 13.57 16.51
N GLU A 85 13.70 14.40 17.51
CA GLU A 85 12.34 14.52 18.07
C GLU A 85 11.37 15.09 17.04
N ASP A 86 10.15 14.58 17.02
CA ASP A 86 9.09 15.07 16.17
C ASP A 86 8.65 16.47 16.56
N VAL A 87 8.33 17.31 15.56
CA VAL A 87 7.78 18.62 15.81
C VAL A 87 6.33 18.50 16.29
N THR A 88 5.92 19.37 17.20
CA THR A 88 4.55 19.43 17.73
C THR A 88 3.73 20.60 17.14
N SER A 89 4.22 21.21 16.09
CA SER A 89 3.55 22.29 15.36
C SER A 89 4.03 22.31 13.92
N LEU A 90 3.14 22.70 13.01
CA LEU A 90 3.47 22.80 11.58
C LEU A 90 4.54 23.89 11.34
N PRO A 91 5.53 23.63 10.45
CA PRO A 91 6.55 24.60 10.09
C PRO A 91 5.97 25.74 9.24
N ASP A 92 6.64 26.92 9.25
CA ASP A 92 6.36 27.99 8.30
C ASP A 92 6.87 27.60 6.90
N PRO A 93 6.00 27.37 5.91
CA PRO A 93 6.41 26.90 4.59
C PRO A 93 7.12 27.96 3.73
N SER A 94 7.16 29.24 4.17
CA SER A 94 7.66 30.35 3.35
C SER A 94 9.16 30.26 3.01
N GLY A 95 9.92 29.49 3.81
CA GLY A 95 11.34 29.21 3.58
C GLY A 95 11.62 28.02 2.66
N TYR A 96 10.60 27.36 2.10
CA TYR A 96 10.71 26.10 1.40
C TYR A 96 10.00 26.10 0.06
N THR A 97 10.41 25.23 -0.84
CA THR A 97 9.84 25.10 -2.19
C THR A 97 9.86 23.67 -2.67
N TRP A 98 9.03 23.38 -3.67
CA TRP A 98 9.08 22.13 -4.44
C TRP A 98 9.99 22.32 -5.64
N ALA A 99 11.24 21.87 -5.54
CA ALA A 99 12.24 21.97 -6.60
C ALA A 99 12.11 20.79 -7.59
N GLY A 100 12.17 21.08 -8.89
CA GLY A 100 12.11 20.04 -9.94
C GLY A 100 13.34 19.15 -9.93
N VAL A 101 13.13 17.83 -9.95
CA VAL A 101 14.19 16.79 -10.02
C VAL A 101 14.34 16.28 -11.44
N VAL A 102 13.26 15.78 -12.04
CA VAL A 102 13.22 15.31 -13.43
C VAL A 102 11.89 15.60 -14.10
N GLU A 103 11.91 15.60 -15.44
CA GLU A 103 10.75 15.72 -16.32
C GLU A 103 10.75 14.57 -17.36
N GLY A 104 9.65 14.40 -18.08
CA GLY A 104 9.55 13.48 -19.22
C GLY A 104 9.05 12.09 -18.87
N LEU A 105 8.53 11.88 -17.67
CA LEU A 105 7.81 10.66 -17.29
C LEU A 105 6.42 10.62 -17.93
N ASN A 106 5.87 9.41 -18.06
CA ASN A 106 4.54 9.20 -18.62
C ASN A 106 3.53 8.79 -17.56
N SER A 107 2.72 9.75 -17.09
CA SER A 107 1.72 9.50 -16.03
C SER A 107 2.32 8.84 -14.78
N PRO A 108 3.30 9.47 -14.11
CA PRO A 108 3.87 8.92 -12.89
C PRO A 108 2.82 8.93 -11.77
N VAL A 109 2.64 7.80 -11.06
CA VAL A 109 1.63 7.62 -10.01
C VAL A 109 2.19 7.17 -8.67
N GLY A 110 3.49 6.90 -8.57
CA GLY A 110 4.16 6.52 -7.33
C GLY A 110 5.67 6.54 -7.48
N LEU A 111 6.37 6.67 -6.35
CA LEU A 111 7.81 6.63 -6.24
C LEU A 111 8.19 5.83 -4.99
N THR A 112 9.24 5.04 -5.08
CA THR A 112 9.82 4.31 -3.96
C THR A 112 11.32 4.11 -4.18
N THR A 113 12.01 3.55 -3.18
CA THR A 113 13.43 3.16 -3.23
C THR A 113 13.57 1.68 -2.91
N ALA A 114 14.70 1.11 -3.28
CA ALA A 114 14.99 -0.29 -2.97
C ALA A 114 15.52 -0.48 -1.52
N GLY A 115 15.86 0.60 -0.81
CA GLY A 115 16.46 0.53 0.52
C GLY A 115 17.84 -0.11 0.52
N ASP A 116 18.53 -0.12 -0.63
CA ASP A 116 19.80 -0.79 -0.87
C ASP A 116 21.00 0.15 -0.76
N GLY A 117 20.77 1.42 -0.42
CA GLY A 117 21.80 2.45 -0.32
C GLY A 117 22.29 2.95 -1.67
N SER A 118 21.67 2.58 -2.78
CA SER A 118 21.99 3.09 -4.12
C SER A 118 21.59 4.55 -4.30
N GLY A 119 20.59 5.01 -3.55
CA GLY A 119 19.96 6.30 -3.71
C GLY A 119 19.12 6.43 -4.99
N TRP A 120 18.83 5.31 -5.66
CA TRP A 120 17.96 5.31 -6.84
C TRP A 120 16.52 5.48 -6.46
N LEU A 121 15.80 6.32 -7.23
CA LEU A 121 14.36 6.49 -7.09
C LEU A 121 13.68 5.70 -8.22
N TYR A 122 12.75 4.84 -7.86
CA TYR A 122 11.97 4.05 -8.81
C TYR A 122 10.59 4.67 -8.95
N VAL A 123 10.26 5.12 -10.16
CA VAL A 123 9.00 5.79 -10.47
C VAL A 123 8.09 4.87 -11.26
N ILE A 124 6.86 4.71 -10.78
CA ILE A 124 5.80 3.95 -11.41
C ILE A 124 5.15 4.84 -12.47
N GLU A 125 5.23 4.46 -13.74
CA GLU A 125 4.43 5.01 -14.82
C GLU A 125 3.15 4.16 -14.99
N GLN A 126 1.99 4.76 -14.80
CA GLN A 126 0.68 4.08 -14.79
C GLN A 126 0.44 3.12 -15.97
N PRO A 127 0.87 3.43 -17.23
CA PRO A 127 0.70 2.50 -18.36
C PRO A 127 1.47 1.17 -18.26
N GLY A 128 2.33 0.96 -17.24
CA GLY A 128 2.99 -0.33 -17.00
C GLY A 128 4.52 -0.29 -17.15
N ARG A 129 5.18 0.80 -16.75
CA ARG A 129 6.64 0.87 -16.66
C ARG A 129 7.09 1.33 -15.28
N ILE A 130 8.27 0.87 -14.90
CA ILE A 130 9.03 1.39 -13.77
C ILE A 130 10.28 2.08 -14.34
N ARG A 131 10.53 3.32 -13.94
CA ARG A 131 11.67 4.13 -14.38
C ARG A 131 12.61 4.38 -13.22
N ILE A 132 13.90 4.46 -13.49
CA ILE A 132 14.92 4.83 -12.52
C ILE A 132 15.30 6.29 -12.70
N ILE A 133 15.43 7.01 -11.58
CA ILE A 133 16.11 8.30 -11.47
C ILE A 133 17.38 8.05 -10.69
N GLU A 134 18.51 8.27 -11.34
CA GLU A 134 19.85 8.16 -10.77
C GLU A 134 20.53 9.53 -10.76
N ASN A 135 21.00 9.99 -9.59
CA ASN A 135 21.67 11.29 -9.44
C ASN A 135 20.89 12.48 -10.05
N GLY A 136 19.56 12.47 -9.91
CA GLY A 136 18.66 13.50 -10.46
C GLY A 136 18.49 13.43 -11.98
N GLN A 137 18.81 12.31 -12.61
CA GLN A 137 18.64 12.09 -14.05
C GLN A 137 17.83 10.84 -14.34
N LEU A 138 16.91 10.94 -15.29
CA LEU A 138 16.10 9.81 -15.73
C LEU A 138 16.95 8.85 -16.58
N VAL A 139 17.08 7.60 -16.13
CA VAL A 139 17.73 6.54 -16.90
C VAL A 139 16.93 6.25 -18.18
N GLU A 140 17.61 6.10 -19.33
CA GLU A 140 16.96 5.99 -20.65
C GLU A 140 16.07 4.75 -20.74
N SER A 141 16.61 3.58 -20.35
CA SER A 141 15.87 2.31 -20.35
C SER A 141 14.94 2.22 -19.13
N PRO A 142 13.73 1.66 -19.26
CA PRO A 142 12.92 1.36 -18.09
C PRO A 142 13.55 0.21 -17.27
N PHE A 143 13.38 0.23 -15.96
CA PHE A 143 13.70 -0.89 -15.08
C PHE A 143 12.81 -2.11 -15.36
N LEU A 144 11.49 -1.87 -15.49
CA LEU A 144 10.51 -2.88 -15.89
C LEU A 144 9.58 -2.29 -16.96
N ASP A 145 9.22 -3.08 -17.99
CA ASP A 145 8.20 -2.71 -19.00
C ASP A 145 7.23 -3.86 -19.20
N ILE A 146 6.06 -3.77 -18.59
CA ILE A 146 4.98 -4.77 -18.64
C ILE A 146 3.69 -4.22 -19.27
N ARG A 147 3.81 -3.22 -20.15
CA ARG A 147 2.66 -2.60 -20.84
C ARG A 147 1.82 -3.56 -21.68
N ASP A 148 2.37 -4.72 -22.02
CA ASP A 148 1.66 -5.79 -22.72
C ASP A 148 0.72 -6.61 -21.81
N ARG A 149 0.83 -6.47 -20.49
CA ARG A 149 0.05 -7.16 -19.46
C ARG A 149 -0.91 -6.22 -18.73
N VAL A 150 -0.58 -4.95 -18.69
CA VAL A 150 -1.30 -3.93 -17.92
C VAL A 150 -2.48 -3.38 -18.72
N GLY A 151 -3.67 -3.41 -18.09
CA GLY A 151 -4.88 -2.74 -18.56
C GLY A 151 -4.99 -1.36 -17.94
N ASP A 152 -5.00 -0.31 -18.75
CA ASP A 152 -5.06 1.10 -18.36
C ASP A 152 -6.28 1.85 -18.96
N GLN A 153 -7.37 1.13 -19.18
CA GLN A 153 -8.56 1.69 -19.84
C GLN A 153 -9.40 2.60 -18.92
N GLY A 154 -9.28 2.45 -17.61
CA GLY A 154 -9.89 3.31 -16.59
C GLY A 154 -8.87 4.29 -16.04
N SER A 155 -9.34 5.41 -15.50
CA SER A 155 -8.47 6.44 -14.90
C SER A 155 -7.66 5.95 -13.70
N GLU A 156 -8.15 4.91 -13.01
CA GLU A 156 -7.53 4.32 -11.83
C GLU A 156 -6.91 2.94 -12.11
N GLN A 157 -7.03 2.44 -13.34
CA GLN A 157 -6.40 1.21 -13.80
C GLN A 157 -4.96 1.46 -14.28
N GLY A 158 -4.10 0.45 -14.17
CA GLY A 158 -2.71 0.57 -14.59
C GLY A 158 -1.75 -0.20 -13.69
N LEU A 159 -0.47 0.12 -13.79
CA LEU A 159 0.55 -0.25 -12.81
C LEU A 159 0.46 0.75 -11.65
N LEU A 160 0.09 0.29 -10.45
CA LEU A 160 -0.34 1.14 -9.35
C LEU A 160 0.56 1.07 -8.12
N GLY A 161 1.27 -0.05 -7.93
CA GLY A 161 2.11 -0.29 -6.76
C GLY A 161 3.44 -0.93 -7.09
N LEU A 162 4.45 -0.61 -6.27
CA LEU A 162 5.79 -1.19 -6.30
C LEU A 162 6.34 -1.23 -4.87
N ALA A 163 6.85 -2.38 -4.45
CA ALA A 163 7.57 -2.55 -3.20
C ALA A 163 8.77 -3.47 -3.40
N PHE A 164 9.93 -3.08 -2.91
CA PHE A 164 11.11 -3.93 -2.88
C PHE A 164 11.09 -4.78 -1.62
N HIS A 165 11.50 -6.04 -1.75
CA HIS A 165 11.63 -6.94 -0.61
C HIS A 165 12.64 -6.36 0.40
N PRO A 166 12.44 -6.48 1.73
CA PRO A 166 13.42 -5.99 2.70
C PRO A 166 14.85 -6.49 2.47
N ASP A 167 14.98 -7.73 2.00
CA ASP A 167 16.27 -8.35 1.63
C ASP A 167 16.59 -8.23 0.13
N PHE A 168 16.14 -7.16 -0.54
CA PHE A 168 16.32 -6.97 -1.99
C PHE A 168 17.78 -7.09 -2.43
N GLN A 169 18.72 -6.57 -1.66
CA GLN A 169 20.15 -6.70 -1.94
C GLN A 169 20.64 -8.15 -2.05
N GLU A 170 19.99 -9.08 -1.34
CA GLU A 170 20.35 -10.49 -1.30
C GLU A 170 19.58 -11.32 -2.30
N ASN A 171 18.27 -11.05 -2.44
CA ASN A 171 17.35 -11.89 -3.22
C ASN A 171 16.92 -11.27 -4.56
N GLY A 172 17.05 -9.96 -4.73
CA GLY A 172 16.66 -9.23 -5.94
C GLY A 172 15.15 -9.20 -6.18
N PHE A 173 14.31 -9.51 -5.18
CA PHE A 173 12.87 -9.58 -5.36
C PHE A 173 12.19 -8.22 -5.14
N PHE A 174 11.18 -7.96 -5.97
CA PHE A 174 10.27 -6.84 -5.80
C PHE A 174 8.87 -7.25 -6.22
N PHE A 175 7.87 -6.51 -5.74
CA PHE A 175 6.46 -6.80 -5.92
C PHE A 175 5.79 -5.62 -6.61
N VAL A 176 4.91 -5.93 -7.54
CA VAL A 176 4.09 -4.93 -8.22
C VAL A 176 2.61 -5.25 -8.05
N ASN A 177 1.79 -4.22 -8.06
CA ASN A 177 0.35 -4.32 -8.17
C ASN A 177 -0.09 -3.62 -9.46
N TYR A 178 -0.83 -4.33 -10.29
CA TYR A 178 -1.35 -3.78 -11.53
C TYR A 178 -2.74 -4.33 -11.85
N THR A 179 -3.50 -3.65 -12.70
CA THR A 179 -4.70 -4.23 -13.30
C THR A 179 -4.34 -4.93 -14.60
N ASP A 180 -4.82 -6.15 -14.79
CA ASP A 180 -4.60 -6.90 -16.03
C ASP A 180 -5.47 -6.39 -17.20
N LEU A 181 -5.35 -7.01 -18.38
CA LEU A 181 -6.11 -6.62 -19.57
C LEU A 181 -7.63 -6.82 -19.43
N ASN A 182 -8.09 -7.59 -18.44
CA ASN A 182 -9.52 -7.74 -18.12
C ASN A 182 -9.97 -6.68 -17.11
N GLY A 183 -9.04 -6.03 -16.44
CA GLY A 183 -9.25 -5.05 -15.39
C GLY A 183 -9.20 -5.61 -13.97
N ASP A 184 -8.83 -6.89 -13.81
CA ASP A 184 -8.66 -7.55 -12.51
C ASP A 184 -7.31 -7.16 -11.89
N THR A 185 -7.27 -7.02 -10.56
CA THR A 185 -6.05 -6.71 -9.82
C THR A 185 -5.13 -7.93 -9.78
N VAL A 186 -3.86 -7.72 -10.06
CA VAL A 186 -2.79 -8.71 -9.94
C VAL A 186 -1.67 -8.15 -9.06
N VAL A 187 -1.33 -8.87 -8.00
CA VAL A 187 -0.09 -8.68 -7.26
C VAL A 187 0.90 -9.76 -7.69
N ALA A 188 2.05 -9.35 -8.18
CA ALA A 188 3.06 -10.25 -8.70
C ALA A 188 4.46 -9.92 -8.18
N ARG A 189 5.26 -10.96 -7.94
CA ARG A 189 6.69 -10.86 -7.64
C ARG A 189 7.49 -10.95 -8.93
N TYR A 190 8.48 -10.07 -9.04
CA TYR A 190 9.52 -10.09 -10.06
C TYR A 190 10.91 -10.18 -9.43
N GLN A 191 11.93 -10.34 -10.25
CA GLN A 191 13.33 -10.36 -9.83
C GLN A 191 14.13 -9.41 -10.72
N VAL A 192 15.16 -8.76 -10.12
CA VAL A 192 16.15 -8.02 -10.88
C VAL A 192 16.97 -8.97 -11.76
N SER A 193 17.39 -8.53 -12.94
CA SER A 193 18.21 -9.32 -13.84
C SER A 193 19.71 -9.27 -13.43
N GLU A 194 20.60 -9.85 -14.26
CA GLU A 194 22.04 -9.69 -14.06
C GLU A 194 22.51 -8.23 -14.23
N ASP A 195 21.74 -7.40 -14.94
CA ASP A 195 21.90 -5.96 -15.03
C ASP A 195 21.07 -5.29 -13.93
N PRO A 196 21.65 -4.64 -12.93
CA PRO A 196 20.90 -4.07 -11.82
C PRO A 196 19.92 -2.97 -12.23
N ASP A 197 20.11 -2.34 -13.40
CA ASP A 197 19.24 -1.32 -13.95
C ASP A 197 17.98 -1.91 -14.61
N GLN A 198 17.86 -3.24 -14.69
CA GLN A 198 16.80 -3.92 -15.40
C GLN A 198 16.25 -5.11 -14.62
N ALA A 199 14.94 -5.21 -14.57
CA ALA A 199 14.25 -6.40 -14.07
C ALA A 199 14.17 -7.50 -15.14
N ASP A 200 14.16 -8.75 -14.72
CA ASP A 200 13.79 -9.88 -15.58
C ASP A 200 12.26 -9.91 -15.78
N GLN A 201 11.81 -9.47 -16.94
CA GLN A 201 10.37 -9.40 -17.28
C GLN A 201 9.70 -10.77 -17.36
N ASP A 202 10.47 -11.84 -17.54
CA ASP A 202 9.98 -13.21 -17.61
C ASP A 202 9.95 -13.92 -16.24
N SER A 203 10.45 -13.25 -15.18
CA SER A 203 10.47 -13.77 -13.81
C SER A 203 9.14 -13.67 -13.07
N GLU A 204 8.09 -13.13 -13.70
CA GLU A 204 6.79 -12.92 -13.06
C GLU A 204 6.27 -14.18 -12.35
N THR A 205 5.92 -13.98 -11.09
CA THR A 205 5.22 -14.99 -10.31
C THR A 205 4.02 -14.32 -9.63
N VAL A 206 2.82 -14.71 -10.06
CA VAL A 206 1.58 -14.16 -9.50
C VAL A 206 1.44 -14.61 -8.04
N VAL A 207 1.24 -13.65 -7.15
CA VAL A 207 1.03 -13.83 -5.71
C VAL A 207 -0.46 -13.84 -5.39
N LEU A 208 -1.19 -12.83 -5.84
CA LEU A 208 -2.62 -12.66 -5.57
C LEU A 208 -3.33 -12.12 -6.81
N THR A 209 -4.58 -12.54 -7.03
CA THR A 209 -5.45 -11.98 -8.06
C THR A 209 -6.82 -11.68 -7.46
N LEU A 210 -7.37 -10.48 -7.71
CA LEU A 210 -8.70 -10.07 -7.26
C LEU A 210 -9.53 -9.62 -8.46
N SER A 211 -10.72 -10.20 -8.62
CA SER A 211 -11.67 -9.74 -9.63
C SER A 211 -12.23 -8.38 -9.27
N GLN A 212 -12.18 -7.45 -10.22
CA GLN A 212 -12.67 -6.09 -10.06
C GLN A 212 -14.02 -5.90 -10.76
N PRO A 213 -15.09 -5.57 -10.02
CA PRO A 213 -16.41 -5.40 -10.61
C PRO A 213 -16.53 -4.14 -11.48
N TYR A 214 -15.69 -3.12 -11.21
CA TYR A 214 -15.68 -1.84 -11.94
C TYR A 214 -14.25 -1.39 -12.25
N LYS A 215 -14.13 -0.30 -13.04
CA LYS A 215 -12.84 0.25 -13.50
C LYS A 215 -12.22 1.28 -12.56
N ASN A 216 -12.85 1.55 -11.44
CA ASN A 216 -12.44 2.53 -10.44
C ASN A 216 -12.40 1.90 -9.05
N HIS A 217 -11.80 2.60 -8.09
CA HIS A 217 -11.53 2.14 -6.73
C HIS A 217 -10.66 0.87 -6.73
N ASN A 218 -9.60 0.88 -7.51
CA ASN A 218 -8.69 -0.26 -7.58
C ASN A 218 -7.70 -0.28 -6.40
N GLY A 219 -7.53 0.86 -5.68
CA GLY A 219 -6.48 1.00 -4.69
C GLY A 219 -5.12 0.83 -5.34
N GLY A 220 -4.39 -0.21 -4.93
CA GLY A 220 -3.26 -0.74 -5.67
C GLY A 220 -1.89 -0.48 -5.08
N GLN A 221 -1.76 0.30 -4.01
CA GLN A 221 -0.47 0.40 -3.34
C GLN A 221 -0.11 -0.92 -2.67
N VAL A 222 1.19 -1.26 -2.77
CA VAL A 222 1.86 -2.30 -2.00
C VAL A 222 3.04 -1.69 -1.27
N SER A 223 3.32 -2.16 -0.05
CA SER A 223 4.47 -1.73 0.76
C SER A 223 4.82 -2.82 1.76
N PHE A 224 6.09 -2.97 2.11
CA PHE A 224 6.45 -3.76 3.27
C PHE A 224 6.26 -2.94 4.55
N GLY A 225 5.60 -3.55 5.54
CA GLY A 225 5.45 -2.97 6.86
C GLY A 225 6.72 -3.14 7.71
N PRO A 226 6.78 -2.49 8.88
CA PRO A 226 7.89 -2.64 9.82
C PRO A 226 8.02 -4.07 10.37
N ASP A 227 7.00 -4.88 10.19
CA ASP A 227 6.91 -6.29 10.56
C ASP A 227 7.47 -7.24 9.47
N GLY A 228 7.89 -6.71 8.33
CA GLY A 228 8.46 -7.46 7.20
C GLY A 228 7.42 -8.12 6.28
N TYR A 229 6.12 -7.99 6.55
CA TYR A 229 5.06 -8.51 5.69
C TYR A 229 4.68 -7.54 4.57
N LEU A 230 4.13 -8.08 3.48
CA LEU A 230 3.61 -7.28 2.37
C LEU A 230 2.19 -6.81 2.69
N TRP A 231 2.00 -5.49 2.68
CA TRP A 231 0.72 -4.84 2.86
C TRP A 231 0.17 -4.38 1.49
N ILE A 232 -1.15 -4.54 1.29
CA ILE A 232 -1.80 -4.28 0.01
C ILE A 232 -3.09 -3.50 0.28
N GLY A 233 -3.22 -2.31 -0.29
CA GLY A 233 -4.46 -1.54 -0.26
C GLY A 233 -5.39 -1.95 -1.42
N THR A 234 -6.63 -2.33 -1.11
CA THR A 234 -7.65 -2.66 -2.10
C THR A 234 -8.86 -1.74 -1.94
N GLY A 235 -9.34 -1.17 -3.05
CA GLY A 235 -10.60 -0.43 -3.02
C GLY A 235 -11.82 -1.35 -2.91
N ASP A 236 -13.00 -0.75 -2.69
CA ASP A 236 -14.28 -1.46 -2.58
C ASP A 236 -14.75 -2.11 -3.89
N GLY A 237 -13.97 -1.95 -4.97
CA GLY A 237 -14.25 -2.48 -6.30
C GLY A 237 -15.04 -1.53 -7.18
N GLY A 238 -15.39 -0.33 -6.69
CA GLY A 238 -15.87 0.77 -7.50
C GLY A 238 -17.38 1.01 -7.52
N SER A 239 -17.79 1.95 -8.38
CA SER A 239 -19.13 2.53 -8.43
C SER A 239 -19.43 3.47 -7.25
N ALA A 240 -20.68 3.93 -7.09
CA ALA A 240 -21.06 4.85 -6.04
C ALA A 240 -21.68 4.09 -4.86
N GLY A 241 -21.25 4.41 -3.64
CA GLY A 241 -21.84 3.91 -2.40
C GLY A 241 -21.59 2.43 -2.13
N ASP A 242 -20.56 1.83 -2.72
CA ASP A 242 -20.23 0.40 -2.54
C ASP A 242 -21.45 -0.52 -2.73
N PRO A 243 -22.00 -0.63 -3.95
CA PRO A 243 -23.30 -1.29 -4.19
C PRO A 243 -23.28 -2.80 -3.89
N GLN A 244 -22.12 -3.38 -3.60
CA GLN A 244 -21.95 -4.79 -3.28
C GLN A 244 -21.61 -5.01 -1.79
N ASP A 245 -21.52 -3.90 -1.01
CA ASP A 245 -21.18 -3.92 0.42
C ASP A 245 -19.82 -4.60 0.69
N ASN A 246 -18.88 -4.43 -0.24
CA ASN A 246 -17.58 -5.08 -0.20
C ASN A 246 -16.72 -4.59 0.98
N ALA A 247 -16.76 -3.29 1.28
CA ALA A 247 -15.90 -2.70 2.31
C ALA A 247 -16.18 -3.30 3.70
N GLN A 248 -17.44 -3.59 4.03
CA GLN A 248 -17.85 -4.18 5.30
C GLN A 248 -17.93 -5.72 5.27
N ASN A 249 -17.88 -6.34 4.10
CA ASN A 249 -17.95 -7.79 3.95
C ASN A 249 -16.57 -8.43 4.14
N LEU A 250 -16.39 -9.20 5.21
CA LEU A 250 -15.14 -9.91 5.52
C LEU A 250 -14.94 -11.20 4.72
N ASP A 251 -15.90 -11.62 3.89
CA ASP A 251 -15.75 -12.77 2.99
C ASP A 251 -15.07 -12.41 1.65
N VAL A 252 -14.74 -11.12 1.44
CA VAL A 252 -14.10 -10.61 0.22
C VAL A 252 -12.92 -9.69 0.54
N LEU A 253 -11.95 -9.63 -0.36
CA LEU A 253 -10.71 -8.87 -0.16
C LEU A 253 -10.76 -7.44 -0.75
N LEU A 254 -11.94 -6.94 -1.12
CA LEU A 254 -12.16 -5.58 -1.61
C LEU A 254 -12.54 -4.64 -0.46
N GLY A 255 -12.06 -3.38 -0.51
CA GLY A 255 -12.28 -2.38 0.54
C GLY A 255 -11.48 -2.66 1.81
N LYS A 256 -10.23 -3.11 1.66
CA LYS A 256 -9.39 -3.66 2.72
C LYS A 256 -7.97 -3.10 2.71
N LEU A 257 -7.33 -3.25 3.83
CA LEU A 257 -5.88 -3.31 3.92
C LEU A 257 -5.51 -4.78 4.23
N LEU A 258 -4.82 -5.41 3.29
CA LEU A 258 -4.39 -6.80 3.39
C LEU A 258 -2.96 -6.88 3.90
N ARG A 259 -2.61 -7.97 4.59
CA ARG A 259 -1.26 -8.24 5.11
C ARG A 259 -0.93 -9.71 4.92
N ILE A 260 0.12 -10.00 4.15
CA ILE A 260 0.53 -11.35 3.77
C ILE A 260 2.04 -11.55 3.91
N ASP A 261 2.45 -12.77 4.20
CA ASP A 261 3.85 -13.20 4.21
C ASP A 261 4.22 -13.78 2.85
N VAL A 262 5.21 -13.18 2.18
CA VAL A 262 5.65 -13.54 0.82
C VAL A 262 7.00 -14.24 0.76
N ASP A 263 7.55 -14.64 1.90
CA ASP A 263 8.79 -15.44 1.95
C ASP A 263 8.58 -16.81 1.30
N GLN A 264 7.35 -17.32 1.32
CA GLN A 264 6.95 -18.53 0.64
C GLN A 264 5.83 -18.26 -0.38
N LEU A 265 6.01 -18.74 -1.60
CA LEU A 265 5.05 -18.55 -2.67
C LEU A 265 3.90 -19.55 -2.63
N PRO A 266 2.67 -19.14 -3.01
CA PRO A 266 2.31 -17.78 -3.41
C PRO A 266 2.37 -16.79 -2.25
N TYR A 267 2.00 -17.14 -1.03
CA TYR A 267 2.13 -16.43 0.24
C TYR A 267 1.61 -17.32 1.37
N SER A 268 1.83 -16.90 2.61
CA SER A 268 1.16 -17.44 3.81
C SER A 268 0.46 -16.34 4.59
N ILE A 269 -0.48 -16.75 5.45
CA ILE A 269 -1.24 -15.83 6.31
C ILE A 269 -0.48 -15.67 7.62
N PRO A 270 -0.08 -14.45 8.01
CA PRO A 270 0.50 -14.20 9.33
C PRO A 270 -0.45 -14.62 10.45
N GLU A 271 0.08 -15.26 11.50
CA GLU A 271 -0.72 -15.79 12.62
C GLU A 271 -1.51 -14.70 13.34
N GLU A 272 -0.99 -13.47 13.35
CA GLU A 272 -1.59 -12.32 14.01
C GLU A 272 -2.69 -11.62 13.19
N ASN A 273 -2.97 -12.07 11.96
CA ASN A 273 -4.07 -11.53 11.20
C ASN A 273 -5.42 -11.81 11.90
N PRO A 274 -6.28 -10.79 12.07
CA PRO A 274 -7.39 -10.85 13.02
C PRO A 274 -8.50 -11.83 12.61
N PHE A 275 -8.64 -12.09 11.30
CA PHE A 275 -9.72 -12.92 10.75
C PHE A 275 -9.23 -14.30 10.29
N GLY A 276 -7.91 -14.56 10.36
CA GLY A 276 -7.28 -15.82 9.93
C GLY A 276 -7.19 -15.95 8.41
N ASP A 277 -7.25 -14.83 7.71
CA ASP A 277 -7.09 -14.66 6.28
C ASP A 277 -6.18 -13.46 5.99
N GLU A 278 -6.20 -12.92 4.76
CA GLU A 278 -5.37 -11.80 4.33
C GLU A 278 -5.74 -10.45 4.96
N ILE A 279 -6.94 -10.32 5.53
CA ILE A 279 -7.48 -9.05 5.97
C ILE A 279 -6.83 -8.61 7.28
N TRP A 280 -6.21 -7.41 7.28
CA TRP A 280 -5.71 -6.72 8.47
C TRP A 280 -6.69 -5.66 8.99
N ALA A 281 -7.25 -4.84 8.06
CA ALA A 281 -8.24 -3.81 8.35
C ALA A 281 -9.25 -3.71 7.20
N TYR A 282 -10.40 -3.11 7.47
CA TYR A 282 -11.51 -3.07 6.53
C TYR A 282 -12.33 -1.77 6.63
N GLY A 283 -13.37 -1.65 5.81
CA GLY A 283 -14.20 -0.46 5.80
C GLY A 283 -13.53 0.72 5.09
N LEU A 284 -12.72 0.44 4.06
CA LEU A 284 -12.06 1.42 3.20
C LEU A 284 -12.79 1.51 1.86
N ARG A 285 -12.80 2.70 1.26
CA ARG A 285 -13.42 2.95 -0.05
C ARG A 285 -12.43 2.77 -1.20
N ASN A 286 -11.41 3.57 -1.22
CA ASN A 286 -10.34 3.55 -2.21
C ASN A 286 -9.04 4.05 -1.57
N PRO A 287 -8.40 3.23 -0.72
CA PRO A 287 -7.16 3.58 -0.05
C PRO A 287 -6.06 3.70 -1.11
N TRP A 288 -5.97 4.91 -1.70
CA TRP A 288 -5.11 5.17 -2.85
C TRP A 288 -3.65 5.05 -2.49
N ARG A 289 -3.26 5.62 -1.31
CA ARG A 289 -1.91 5.49 -0.76
C ARG A 289 -1.96 5.32 0.75
N PHE A 290 -1.05 4.54 1.26
CA PHE A 290 -0.77 4.41 2.67
C PHE A 290 0.74 4.44 2.92
N ASN A 291 1.14 4.81 4.11
CA ASN A 291 2.56 4.92 4.48
C ASN A 291 2.75 4.51 5.94
N HIS A 292 3.70 3.61 6.17
CA HIS A 292 4.23 3.41 7.50
C HIS A 292 5.34 4.43 7.74
N ASP A 293 5.29 5.13 8.85
CA ASP A 293 6.41 5.97 9.27
C ASP A 293 7.60 5.07 9.59
N PRO A 294 8.74 5.22 8.90
CA PRO A 294 9.89 4.35 9.10
C PRO A 294 10.54 4.49 10.50
N ALA A 295 10.29 5.59 11.21
CA ALA A 295 10.85 5.82 12.54
C ALA A 295 9.97 5.26 13.66
N THR A 296 8.66 5.33 13.54
CA THR A 296 7.73 4.96 14.61
C THR A 296 6.91 3.71 14.31
N GLY A 297 6.74 3.35 13.04
CA GLY A 297 5.88 2.26 12.58
C GLY A 297 4.40 2.65 12.49
N GLU A 298 4.04 3.88 12.77
CA GLU A 298 2.69 4.41 12.64
C GLU A 298 2.19 4.36 11.21
N LEU A 299 0.90 4.08 11.02
CA LEU A 299 0.29 3.91 9.71
C LEU A 299 -0.65 5.06 9.39
N TYR A 300 -0.45 5.69 8.25
CA TYR A 300 -1.31 6.70 7.65
C TYR A 300 -1.93 6.16 6.37
N ILE A 301 -3.25 6.34 6.19
CA ILE A 301 -3.99 5.86 5.02
C ILE A 301 -4.78 7.03 4.45
N ALA A 302 -4.54 7.37 3.19
CA ALA A 302 -5.36 8.32 2.44
C ALA A 302 -6.43 7.54 1.68
N ASP A 303 -7.67 7.69 2.12
CA ASP A 303 -8.83 7.03 1.53
C ASP A 303 -9.71 8.03 0.78
N VAL A 304 -9.87 7.80 -0.52
CA VAL A 304 -10.58 8.72 -1.41
C VAL A 304 -12.08 8.62 -1.18
N GLY A 305 -12.69 9.75 -0.83
CA GLY A 305 -14.11 9.86 -0.53
C GLY A 305 -15.02 9.81 -1.76
N GLN A 306 -16.34 9.83 -1.52
CA GLN A 306 -17.36 9.67 -2.58
C GLN A 306 -17.74 11.01 -3.21
N ASN A 307 -18.26 11.95 -2.42
CA ASN A 307 -18.87 13.17 -2.92
C ASN A 307 -18.63 14.41 -2.06
N GLN A 308 -18.31 14.24 -0.79
CA GLN A 308 -18.33 15.34 0.18
C GLN A 308 -17.03 15.47 0.96
N TRP A 309 -16.38 14.37 1.31
CA TRP A 309 -15.23 14.36 2.20
C TRP A 309 -14.11 13.48 1.66
N GLU A 310 -12.89 13.99 1.74
CA GLU A 310 -11.64 13.25 1.60
C GLU A 310 -11.06 13.04 2.98
N GLU A 311 -10.36 11.92 3.23
CA GLU A 311 -9.92 11.57 4.57
C GLU A 311 -8.51 11.01 4.64
N VAL A 312 -7.86 11.26 5.78
CA VAL A 312 -6.63 10.60 6.19
C VAL A 312 -6.89 9.86 7.48
N ASN A 313 -6.74 8.57 7.44
CA ASN A 313 -6.85 7.66 8.57
C ASN A 313 -5.47 7.41 9.19
N TYR A 314 -5.45 7.08 10.48
CA TYR A 314 -4.24 6.83 11.25
C TYR A 314 -4.42 5.64 12.18
N LEU A 315 -3.36 4.83 12.30
CA LEU A 315 -3.23 3.81 13.32
C LEU A 315 -1.86 3.94 14.02
N PRO A 316 -1.83 3.92 15.36
CA PRO A 316 -0.55 3.84 16.09
C PRO A 316 0.16 2.52 15.79
N ALA A 317 1.47 2.48 16.00
CA ALA A 317 2.30 1.30 15.71
C ALA A 317 1.88 0.04 16.48
N ASP A 318 1.26 0.21 17.64
CA ASP A 318 0.74 -0.86 18.50
C ASP A 318 -0.79 -1.05 18.38
N ALA A 319 -1.38 -0.58 17.27
CA ALA A 319 -2.81 -0.74 17.01
C ALA A 319 -3.20 -2.23 16.98
N GLU A 320 -4.31 -2.53 17.67
CA GLU A 320 -4.90 -3.86 17.57
C GLU A 320 -5.40 -4.12 16.15
N PRO A 321 -5.17 -5.32 15.60
CA PRO A 321 -5.63 -5.67 14.27
C PRO A 321 -7.17 -5.75 14.18
N GLY A 322 -7.73 -5.54 12.99
CA GLY A 322 -9.16 -5.60 12.75
C GLY A 322 -9.87 -4.24 12.74
N ALA A 323 -9.12 -3.16 12.57
CA ALA A 323 -9.64 -1.80 12.46
C ALA A 323 -10.72 -1.67 11.38
N ASN A 324 -11.85 -1.01 11.69
CA ASN A 324 -12.92 -0.68 10.75
C ASN A 324 -12.96 0.84 10.53
N PHE A 325 -12.64 1.29 9.32
CA PHE A 325 -12.63 2.71 8.94
C PHE A 325 -14.00 3.26 8.53
N GLY A 326 -15.03 2.42 8.51
CA GLY A 326 -16.42 2.85 8.51
C GLY A 326 -17.08 3.02 7.14
N TRP A 327 -16.38 2.96 6.02
CA TRP A 327 -17.01 2.96 4.70
C TRP A 327 -17.86 1.67 4.52
N ASN A 328 -19.14 1.67 4.10
CA ASN A 328 -19.89 2.82 3.56
C ASN A 328 -20.89 3.42 4.57
N TYR A 329 -20.79 3.10 5.85
CA TYR A 329 -21.62 3.78 6.87
C TYR A 329 -21.23 5.25 7.04
N ARG A 330 -19.96 5.59 6.76
CA ARG A 330 -19.39 6.93 6.87
C ARG A 330 -18.62 7.32 5.61
N GLU A 331 -18.58 8.63 5.35
CA GLU A 331 -17.66 9.32 4.45
C GLU A 331 -16.98 10.41 5.28
N GLY A 332 -15.68 10.29 5.52
CA GLY A 332 -15.04 11.01 6.62
C GLY A 332 -15.63 10.63 7.97
N ALA A 333 -15.70 11.56 8.90
CA ALA A 333 -16.37 11.36 10.18
C ALA A 333 -17.92 11.49 10.09
N HIS A 334 -18.50 11.56 8.88
CA HIS A 334 -19.90 11.90 8.64
C HIS A 334 -20.74 10.69 8.24
N PRO A 335 -22.02 10.58 8.69
CA PRO A 335 -22.91 9.51 8.24
C PRO A 335 -23.11 9.56 6.72
N PHE A 336 -23.02 8.38 6.06
CA PHE A 336 -23.23 8.26 4.61
C PHE A 336 -24.40 7.31 4.29
N GLU A 337 -24.24 6.00 4.33
CA GLU A 337 -25.31 5.04 4.02
C GLU A 337 -25.55 4.06 5.18
N GLY A 338 -26.80 3.67 5.37
CA GLY A 338 -27.17 2.67 6.37
C GLY A 338 -26.98 3.10 7.83
N THR A 339 -26.87 2.11 8.71
CA THR A 339 -26.60 2.27 10.14
C THR A 339 -25.66 1.14 10.53
N PRO A 340 -24.49 1.43 11.10
CA PRO A 340 -23.58 0.39 11.52
C PRO A 340 -24.21 -0.50 12.60
N PRO A 341 -23.80 -1.76 12.75
CA PRO A 341 -24.13 -2.60 13.89
C PRO A 341 -23.89 -1.86 15.21
N ALA A 342 -24.72 -2.11 16.22
CA ALA A 342 -24.66 -1.36 17.48
C ALA A 342 -23.36 -1.59 18.28
N ASP A 343 -22.64 -2.65 17.97
CA ASP A 343 -21.37 -3.07 18.54
C ASP A 343 -20.17 -2.82 17.62
N ALA A 344 -20.39 -2.19 16.46
CA ALA A 344 -19.29 -1.84 15.56
C ALA A 344 -18.50 -0.66 16.13
N GLU A 345 -17.20 -0.86 16.27
CA GLU A 345 -16.24 0.18 16.58
C GLU A 345 -15.68 0.73 15.27
N LEU A 346 -16.07 1.98 14.92
CA LEU A 346 -15.60 2.66 13.73
C LEU A 346 -14.53 3.66 14.10
N ILE A 347 -13.44 3.69 13.32
CA ILE A 347 -12.35 4.64 13.50
C ILE A 347 -12.63 5.88 12.68
N ASP A 348 -12.64 7.04 13.32
CA ASP A 348 -12.77 8.34 12.65
C ASP A 348 -11.40 8.77 12.08
N PRO A 349 -11.37 9.44 10.91
CA PRO A 349 -10.15 9.97 10.35
C PRO A 349 -9.52 11.05 11.25
N VAL A 350 -8.20 11.16 11.19
CA VAL A 350 -7.43 12.19 11.92
C VAL A 350 -7.38 13.52 11.18
N ALA A 351 -7.67 13.51 9.88
CA ALA A 351 -7.85 14.70 9.06
C ALA A 351 -8.87 14.43 7.95
N GLU A 352 -9.68 15.45 7.64
CA GLU A 352 -10.62 15.42 6.53
C GLU A 352 -10.73 16.81 5.89
N TYR A 353 -11.10 16.84 4.63
CA TYR A 353 -11.45 18.10 3.94
C TYR A 353 -12.62 17.87 2.98
N SER A 354 -13.45 18.89 2.85
CA SER A 354 -14.62 18.78 1.99
C SER A 354 -14.30 19.01 0.51
N HIS A 355 -15.01 18.30 -0.40
CA HIS A 355 -15.21 18.79 -1.77
C HIS A 355 -15.83 20.18 -1.66
N PRO A 356 -15.58 21.13 -2.29
CA PRO A 356 -14.84 21.83 -3.23
C PRO A 356 -13.39 22.24 -2.88
N THR A 357 -12.86 21.88 -1.73
CA THR A 357 -11.45 22.16 -1.40
C THR A 357 -10.53 21.33 -2.27
N GLY A 358 -10.90 20.06 -2.46
CA GLY A 358 -10.25 19.09 -3.33
C GLY A 358 -11.26 18.06 -3.83
N CYS A 359 -10.79 16.98 -4.42
CA CYS A 359 -11.66 15.93 -4.98
C CYS A 359 -11.10 14.53 -4.89
N SER A 360 -9.84 14.37 -4.48
CA SER A 360 -9.18 13.06 -4.38
C SER A 360 -7.89 13.23 -3.59
N VAL A 361 -7.90 12.79 -2.34
CA VAL A 361 -6.70 12.70 -1.52
C VAL A 361 -5.73 11.72 -2.16
N SER A 362 -4.47 12.11 -2.32
CA SER A 362 -3.48 11.34 -3.06
C SER A 362 -2.39 10.74 -2.17
N GLY A 363 -2.63 10.73 -0.85
CA GLY A 363 -1.71 10.15 0.11
C GLY A 363 -0.53 11.01 0.47
N GLY A 364 0.36 10.44 1.25
CA GLY A 364 1.42 11.18 1.87
C GLY A 364 2.57 10.34 2.39
N ALA A 365 3.54 11.06 2.96
CA ALA A 365 4.69 10.48 3.66
C ALA A 365 5.05 11.33 4.88
N VAL A 366 5.51 10.66 5.94
CA VAL A 366 6.06 11.36 7.12
C VAL A 366 7.47 11.82 6.79
N TYR A 367 7.75 13.10 6.97
CA TYR A 367 9.09 13.62 6.71
C TYR A 367 10.08 13.13 7.75
N ARG A 368 11.15 12.48 7.28
CA ARG A 368 12.27 11.97 8.10
C ARG A 368 13.64 12.37 7.52
N GLY A 369 13.63 13.36 6.62
CA GLY A 369 14.84 13.84 5.93
C GLY A 369 15.71 14.77 6.75
N SER A 370 16.50 15.57 6.05
CA SER A 370 17.57 16.38 6.63
C SER A 370 17.11 17.67 7.31
N MET A 371 15.86 18.12 7.12
CA MET A 371 15.34 19.39 7.65
C MET A 371 14.68 19.21 9.03
N PRO A 372 15.29 19.70 10.14
CA PRO A 372 14.78 19.46 11.49
C PRO A 372 13.37 20.02 11.74
N ALA A 373 13.01 21.12 11.04
CA ALA A 373 11.71 21.76 11.21
C ALA A 373 10.52 20.92 10.67
N TRP A 374 10.80 19.87 9.91
CA TRP A 374 9.80 19.02 9.27
C TRP A 374 9.70 17.61 9.89
N GLN A 375 10.54 17.28 10.87
CA GLN A 375 10.57 15.93 11.46
C GLN A 375 9.20 15.54 12.03
N GLY A 376 8.68 14.39 11.60
CA GLY A 376 7.36 13.90 12.02
C GLY A 376 6.16 14.54 11.32
N VAL A 377 6.36 15.51 10.43
CA VAL A 377 5.25 16.08 9.65
C VAL A 377 4.80 15.07 8.59
N TYR A 378 3.55 14.61 8.65
CA TYR A 378 2.94 13.88 7.54
C TYR A 378 2.49 14.88 6.47
N LEU A 379 3.11 14.83 5.31
CA LEU A 379 2.78 15.64 4.14
C LEU A 379 1.86 14.85 3.22
N TYR A 380 0.67 15.39 2.91
CA TYR A 380 -0.28 14.77 1.99
C TYR A 380 -0.87 15.79 1.01
N ALA A 381 -1.45 15.32 -0.08
CA ALA A 381 -1.90 16.20 -1.16
C ALA A 381 -3.26 15.80 -1.74
N ASP A 382 -3.79 16.67 -2.61
CA ASP A 382 -4.99 16.43 -3.41
C ASP A 382 -4.70 16.53 -4.90
N TYR A 383 -5.17 15.54 -5.63
CA TYR A 383 -4.94 15.41 -7.07
C TYR A 383 -5.54 16.56 -7.89
N CYS A 384 -6.72 17.05 -7.51
CA CYS A 384 -7.46 18.04 -8.30
C CYS A 384 -7.00 19.47 -8.05
N SER A 385 -6.84 19.79 -6.78
CA SER A 385 -6.58 21.16 -6.33
C SER A 385 -5.10 21.51 -6.32
N GLY A 386 -4.21 20.52 -6.27
CA GLY A 386 -2.77 20.73 -6.12
C GLY A 386 -2.38 21.32 -4.76
N LEU A 387 -3.25 21.20 -3.77
CA LEU A 387 -2.96 21.59 -2.40
C LEU A 387 -2.11 20.51 -1.73
N VAL A 388 -1.19 20.96 -0.88
CA VAL A 388 -0.38 20.09 -0.02
C VAL A 388 -0.58 20.53 1.42
N TRP A 389 -0.98 19.59 2.26
CA TRP A 389 -1.17 19.79 3.69
C TRP A 389 -0.01 19.20 4.48
N GLY A 390 0.22 19.77 5.66
CA GLY A 390 0.95 19.13 6.73
C GLY A 390 -0.02 18.68 7.82
N LEU A 391 0.29 17.55 8.45
CA LEU A 391 -0.45 16.97 9.57
C LEU A 391 0.55 16.61 10.67
N VAL A 392 0.27 17.05 11.90
CA VAL A 392 1.08 16.73 13.10
C VAL A 392 0.16 16.54 14.31
N GLN A 393 0.67 15.86 15.34
CA GLN A 393 0.07 15.94 16.68
C GLN A 393 0.72 17.07 17.49
N ASP A 394 -0.11 17.87 18.17
CA ASP A 394 0.41 18.86 19.11
C ASP A 394 0.87 18.20 20.45
N ALA A 395 1.45 18.99 21.33
CA ALA A 395 1.95 18.50 22.62
C ALA A 395 0.85 17.93 23.53
N ASP A 396 -0.42 18.21 23.25
CA ASP A 396 -1.59 17.69 23.98
C ASP A 396 -2.20 16.45 23.29
N GLY A 397 -1.63 16.02 22.16
CA GLY A 397 -2.07 14.86 21.37
C GLY A 397 -3.21 15.16 20.40
N ASN A 398 -3.53 16.43 20.13
CA ASN A 398 -4.55 16.77 19.15
C ASN A 398 -3.94 16.91 17.75
N TRP A 399 -4.67 16.43 16.74
CA TRP A 399 -4.25 16.55 15.34
C TRP A 399 -4.45 17.95 14.81
N GLN A 400 -3.44 18.47 14.14
CA GLN A 400 -3.44 19.75 13.42
C GLN A 400 -3.13 19.52 11.96
N SER A 401 -4.03 19.95 11.08
CA SER A 401 -3.87 19.84 9.62
C SER A 401 -4.08 21.20 8.97
N GLU A 402 -3.10 21.69 8.20
CA GLU A 402 -3.17 22.96 7.48
C GLU A 402 -2.59 22.84 6.07
N VAL A 403 -3.11 23.66 5.15
CA VAL A 403 -2.55 23.79 3.81
C VAL A 403 -1.22 24.55 3.89
N LEU A 404 -0.12 23.85 3.61
CA LEU A 404 1.22 24.43 3.60
C LEU A 404 1.61 24.97 2.21
N PHE A 405 1.27 24.26 1.14
CA PHE A 405 1.60 24.68 -0.21
C PHE A 405 0.37 24.68 -1.13
N ARG A 406 0.39 25.60 -2.11
CA ARG A 406 -0.57 25.69 -3.19
C ARG A 406 0.18 25.60 -4.50
N THR A 407 -0.01 24.53 -5.23
CA THR A 407 0.65 24.31 -6.51
C THR A 407 -0.38 24.37 -7.65
N ASP A 408 0.11 24.39 -8.89
CA ASP A 408 -0.70 24.22 -10.10
C ASP A 408 -0.61 22.77 -10.62
N ARG A 409 -0.12 21.84 -9.78
CA ARG A 409 0.14 20.43 -10.10
C ARG A 409 -1.11 19.59 -9.94
N ARG A 410 -1.12 18.46 -10.65
CA ARG A 410 -2.04 17.35 -10.40
C ARG A 410 -1.25 16.24 -9.71
N ILE A 411 -1.40 16.15 -8.41
CA ILE A 411 -0.51 15.36 -7.55
C ILE A 411 -1.12 13.97 -7.30
N PRO A 412 -0.68 12.90 -7.98
CA PRO A 412 -1.18 11.55 -7.74
C PRO A 412 -0.53 10.88 -6.53
N ALA A 413 0.62 11.36 -6.07
CA ALA A 413 1.31 10.80 -4.91
C ALA A 413 2.28 11.82 -4.27
N VAL A 414 2.41 11.71 -2.96
CA VAL A 414 3.52 12.21 -2.15
C VAL A 414 4.27 10.99 -1.64
N SER A 415 5.56 10.93 -1.86
CA SER A 415 6.41 9.77 -1.56
C SER A 415 7.69 10.20 -0.84
N GLN A 416 8.45 9.25 -0.31
CA GLN A 416 9.74 9.54 0.32
C GLN A 416 10.83 8.63 -0.24
N ASP A 417 12.09 9.07 -0.12
CA ASP A 417 13.24 8.23 -0.39
C ASP A 417 13.76 7.52 0.88
N GLU A 418 14.82 6.72 0.72
CA GLU A 418 15.45 5.98 1.82
C GLU A 418 16.08 6.86 2.90
N ASN A 419 16.32 8.14 2.61
CA ASN A 419 16.82 9.13 3.56
C ASN A 419 15.69 9.94 4.22
N GLY A 420 14.44 9.65 3.89
CA GLY A 420 13.26 10.34 4.40
C GLY A 420 12.97 11.69 3.77
N GLU A 421 13.64 12.05 2.67
CA GLU A 421 13.32 13.25 1.88
C GLU A 421 12.02 13.02 1.10
N VAL A 422 11.18 14.04 1.00
CA VAL A 422 9.83 13.92 0.45
C VAL A 422 9.73 14.50 -0.96
N TYR A 423 9.02 13.77 -1.81
CA TYR A 423 8.81 14.06 -3.21
C TYR A 423 7.33 14.21 -3.57
N LEU A 424 7.03 15.15 -4.45
CA LEU A 424 5.75 15.25 -5.16
C LEU A 424 5.90 14.70 -6.58
N LEU A 425 4.89 13.96 -7.03
CA LEU A 425 4.74 13.58 -8.42
C LEU A 425 3.67 14.47 -9.07
N ASP A 426 3.90 14.93 -10.29
CA ASP A 426 2.89 15.53 -11.14
C ASP A 426 2.55 14.53 -12.25
N ILE A 427 1.28 14.14 -12.38
CA ILE A 427 0.82 13.21 -13.41
C ILE A 427 1.22 13.62 -14.84
N ARG A 428 1.57 14.91 -15.04
CA ARG A 428 2.03 15.45 -16.31
C ARG A 428 3.49 15.12 -16.62
N GLY A 429 4.19 14.42 -15.72
CA GLY A 429 5.51 13.83 -15.99
C GLY A 429 6.67 14.44 -15.23
N GLU A 430 6.44 15.11 -14.10
CA GLU A 430 7.48 15.71 -13.27
C GLU A 430 7.58 15.03 -11.90
N VAL A 431 8.79 15.01 -11.35
CA VAL A 431 9.09 14.72 -9.94
C VAL A 431 9.74 15.94 -9.32
N LEU A 432 9.24 16.34 -8.15
CA LEU A 432 9.75 17.47 -7.40
C LEU A 432 10.14 17.01 -5.99
N ARG A 433 11.11 17.67 -5.37
CA ARG A 433 11.54 17.43 -3.99
C ARG A 433 11.29 18.66 -3.13
N LEU A 434 10.95 18.46 -1.85
CA LEU A 434 10.87 19.56 -0.88
C LEU A 434 12.30 20.03 -0.52
N GLU A 435 12.59 21.32 -0.67
CA GLU A 435 13.90 21.92 -0.42
C GLU A 435 13.78 23.25 0.31
N GLU A 436 14.82 23.62 1.08
CA GLU A 436 14.97 24.98 1.63
C GLU A 436 15.41 25.94 0.52
N ASN A 437 14.85 27.19 0.50
CA ASN A 437 15.08 28.20 -0.53
C ASN A 437 16.51 28.78 -0.51
#